data_612a3a7281b294b2174820b1f0e1e2fd
#
_entry.id   612a3a7281b294b2174820b1f0e1e2fd
#
_cell.length_a   1.000
_cell.length_b   1.000
_cell.length_c   1.000
_cell.angle_alpha   90.00
_cell.angle_beta   90.00
_cell.angle_gamma   90.00
#
_symmetry.space_group_name_H-M   'P 1'
#
loop_
_entity.id
_entity.type
_entity.pdbx_description
1 polymer ?
#
loop_
_entity_poly.entity_id
_entity_poly.type
_entity_poly.pdbx_seq_one_letter_code
_entity_poly.pdbx_strand_id
1 'polypeptide(L)'
;MLTIRENFMETIRGGHPDRFVKQYEYQEWINDPLFPIYFGNIIPGGEWVNGWGVKNKFPAGVPGPFPCCEGDDKVCKDVANWREYVKAPNLVLPPEAWKDCIEQVSHIDRKEKFVTAKVFCGIFEKLHYLMGMEDAMINFYDEPEAMHELIDYLTDWEITLAEETIKYVHPDALFHHDDWGSQRSLFISREMFDEFLLPAYKKIYGYWKAHGVEVIIHHSDSYAADLVPEMIEMGIDVFQGAVGTNNIPELIRKYGGQITIMGGLDNGIYDRADWTREKVRTGLKELLEASGPRYIIPGLTMGGPETTYPGLYEAVSEVVGEFDSFYFPLK
;
A
#
# COMPACT_ATOMS: atom_id res chain seq x y z
N MET A 1 5.42 -18.97 -22.46
CA MET A 1 5.22 -18.53 -21.06
C MET A 1 5.37 -17.03 -21.07
N LEU A 2 4.42 -16.31 -20.48
CA LEU A 2 4.46 -14.86 -20.36
C LEU A 2 5.62 -14.42 -19.44
N THR A 3 6.19 -13.23 -19.65
CA THR A 3 7.05 -12.59 -18.67
C THR A 3 6.28 -12.34 -17.37
N ILE A 4 6.97 -12.05 -16.27
CA ILE A 4 6.29 -11.74 -15.00
C ILE A 4 5.37 -10.53 -15.18
N ARG A 5 5.85 -9.47 -15.84
CA ARG A 5 5.09 -8.26 -16.11
C ARG A 5 3.86 -8.53 -17.00
N GLU A 6 4.05 -9.27 -18.11
CA GLU A 6 2.93 -9.63 -18.98
C GLU A 6 1.87 -10.44 -18.22
N ASN A 7 2.28 -11.46 -17.45
CA ASN A 7 1.36 -12.28 -16.67
C ASN A 7 0.59 -11.48 -15.63
N PHE A 8 1.26 -10.53 -14.97
CA PHE A 8 0.60 -9.59 -14.07
C PHE A 8 -0.44 -8.74 -14.80
N MET A 9 -0.09 -8.16 -15.94
CA MET A 9 -1.01 -7.33 -16.72
C MET A 9 -2.20 -8.13 -17.24
N GLU A 10 -2.00 -9.37 -17.69
CA GLU A 10 -3.08 -10.27 -18.08
C GLU A 10 -4.00 -10.60 -16.89
N THR A 11 -3.43 -10.77 -15.69
CA THR A 11 -4.20 -11.04 -14.46
C THR A 11 -5.09 -9.85 -14.09
N ILE A 12 -4.57 -8.62 -14.06
CA ILE A 12 -5.33 -7.44 -13.63
C ILE A 12 -6.32 -6.94 -14.68
N ARG A 13 -6.08 -7.20 -15.97
CA ARG A 13 -6.95 -6.82 -17.08
C ARG A 13 -7.98 -7.89 -17.45
N GLY A 14 -7.97 -9.04 -16.77
CA GLY A 14 -8.87 -10.15 -17.06
C GLY A 14 -8.63 -10.84 -18.40
N GLY A 15 -7.37 -10.81 -18.84
CA GLY A 15 -6.91 -11.46 -20.06
C GLY A 15 -6.68 -12.97 -19.89
N HIS A 16 -5.53 -13.45 -20.33
CA HIS A 16 -5.15 -14.86 -20.33
C HIS A 16 -3.81 -15.09 -19.62
N PRO A 17 -3.76 -14.91 -18.29
CA PRO A 17 -2.56 -15.26 -17.54
C PRO A 17 -2.24 -16.75 -17.68
N ASP A 18 -0.96 -17.11 -17.62
CA ASP A 18 -0.54 -18.51 -17.76
C ASP A 18 -0.20 -19.17 -16.41
N ARG A 19 -0.26 -18.42 -15.30
CA ARG A 19 -0.07 -18.86 -13.92
C ARG A 19 -0.62 -17.81 -12.95
N PHE A 20 -0.70 -18.15 -11.66
CA PHE A 20 -0.94 -17.15 -10.64
C PHE A 20 0.26 -16.20 -10.50
N VAL A 21 -0.03 -14.91 -10.29
CA VAL A 21 0.98 -13.94 -9.89
C VAL A 21 1.33 -14.20 -8.42
N LYS A 22 2.62 -14.27 -8.11
CA LYS A 22 3.11 -14.39 -6.74
C LYS A 22 3.23 -13.03 -6.09
N GLN A 23 3.09 -13.01 -4.79
CA GLN A 23 3.18 -11.78 -4.00
C GLN A 23 4.48 -11.03 -4.30
N TYR A 24 4.35 -9.79 -4.76
CA TYR A 24 5.44 -8.86 -5.07
C TYR A 24 6.45 -9.28 -6.16
N GLU A 25 6.30 -10.43 -6.84
CA GLU A 25 7.26 -10.86 -7.86
C GLU A 25 7.40 -9.90 -9.05
N TYR A 26 6.35 -9.14 -9.32
CA TYR A 26 6.23 -8.25 -10.48
C TYR A 26 6.87 -6.88 -10.28
N GLN A 27 7.28 -6.51 -9.07
CA GLN A 27 7.78 -5.18 -8.75
C GLN A 27 9.24 -5.20 -8.28
N GLU A 28 9.95 -4.13 -8.63
CA GLU A 28 11.23 -3.75 -8.04
C GLU A 28 11.08 -2.38 -7.42
N TRP A 29 11.20 -2.31 -6.10
CA TRP A 29 11.06 -1.08 -5.36
C TRP A 29 12.31 -0.23 -5.50
N ILE A 30 12.11 1.04 -5.84
CA ILE A 30 13.22 1.98 -5.90
C ILE A 30 13.68 2.41 -4.51
N ASN A 31 14.98 2.64 -4.39
CA ASN A 31 15.57 3.24 -3.20
C ASN A 31 15.74 4.74 -3.43
N ASP A 32 14.62 5.47 -3.43
CA ASP A 32 14.62 6.91 -3.65
C ASP A 32 15.20 7.67 -2.45
N PRO A 33 15.86 8.83 -2.67
CA PRO A 33 16.45 9.62 -1.61
C PRO A 33 15.42 10.39 -0.77
N LEU A 34 14.14 10.38 -1.16
CA LEU A 34 13.08 11.09 -0.45
C LEU A 34 12.56 10.30 0.74
N PHE A 35 12.50 8.96 0.61
CA PHE A 35 11.96 8.08 1.65
C PHE A 35 12.62 8.31 3.03
N PRO A 36 13.96 8.35 3.16
CA PRO A 36 14.60 8.66 4.44
C PRO A 36 14.27 10.06 4.99
N ILE A 37 13.94 11.01 4.12
CA ILE A 37 13.61 12.38 4.53
C ILE A 37 12.25 12.43 5.23
N TYR A 38 11.23 11.85 4.62
CA TYR A 38 9.88 11.98 5.16
C TYR A 38 9.49 10.84 6.12
N PHE A 39 9.96 9.63 5.90
CA PHE A 39 9.66 8.47 6.75
C PHE A 39 10.73 8.24 7.82
N GLY A 40 11.96 8.60 7.50
CA GLY A 40 13.13 8.39 8.35
C GLY A 40 13.85 7.07 8.07
N ASN A 41 14.99 6.89 8.72
CA ASN A 41 15.72 5.63 8.64
C ASN A 41 15.13 4.64 9.63
N ILE A 42 14.61 3.54 9.13
CA ILE A 42 14.03 2.47 9.95
C ILE A 42 15.15 1.81 10.78
N ILE A 43 15.01 1.87 12.11
CA ILE A 43 15.99 1.33 13.07
C ILE A 43 15.31 0.20 13.85
N PRO A 44 15.48 -1.08 13.46
CA PRO A 44 14.94 -2.20 14.22
C PRO A 44 15.45 -2.19 15.68
N GLY A 45 14.55 -2.28 16.64
CA GLY A 45 14.85 -2.17 18.06
C GLY A 45 15.06 -0.74 18.57
N GLY A 46 14.90 0.28 17.72
CA GLY A 46 15.17 1.68 18.02
C GLY A 46 13.97 2.62 17.92
N GLU A 47 14.29 3.90 18.03
CA GLU A 47 13.37 5.03 17.89
C GLU A 47 14.01 6.08 16.98
N TRP A 48 13.18 6.82 16.22
CA TRP A 48 13.63 7.99 15.43
C TRP A 48 12.51 9.01 15.28
N VAL A 49 12.85 10.20 14.88
CA VAL A 49 11.90 11.24 14.49
C VAL A 49 11.99 11.41 12.98
N ASN A 50 10.87 11.36 12.28
CA ASN A 50 10.83 11.54 10.83
C ASN A 50 10.79 13.03 10.44
N GLY A 51 10.78 13.31 9.12
CA GLY A 51 10.76 14.67 8.61
C GLY A 51 9.52 15.50 8.94
N TRP A 52 8.44 14.87 9.32
CA TRP A 52 7.23 15.51 9.81
C TRP A 52 7.25 15.83 11.29
N GLY A 53 8.33 15.46 12.01
CA GLY A 53 8.44 15.59 13.45
C GLY A 53 7.78 14.45 14.23
N VAL A 54 7.24 13.45 13.55
CA VAL A 54 6.61 12.29 14.20
C VAL A 54 7.66 11.35 14.75
N LYS A 55 7.55 11.04 16.04
CA LYS A 55 8.37 10.02 16.69
C LYS A 55 7.89 8.63 16.33
N ASN A 56 8.81 7.77 15.96
CA ASN A 56 8.53 6.38 15.59
C ASN A 56 9.32 5.43 16.47
N LYS A 57 8.77 4.23 16.69
CA LYS A 57 9.40 3.12 17.42
C LYS A 57 9.31 1.84 16.61
N PHE A 58 10.36 1.02 16.73
CA PHE A 58 10.36 -0.33 16.17
C PHE A 58 10.86 -1.34 17.19
N PRO A 59 10.03 -1.72 18.19
CA PRO A 59 10.43 -2.69 19.20
C PRO A 59 10.75 -4.05 18.59
N ALA A 60 11.60 -4.82 19.27
CA ALA A 60 11.87 -6.19 18.87
C ALA A 60 10.60 -7.07 18.95
N GLY A 61 10.39 -7.91 17.93
CA GLY A 61 9.28 -8.87 17.90
C GLY A 61 7.95 -8.31 17.38
N VAL A 62 7.92 -7.07 16.87
CA VAL A 62 6.78 -6.54 16.11
C VAL A 62 7.08 -6.55 14.62
N PRO A 63 6.05 -6.64 13.75
CA PRO A 63 6.25 -6.80 12.29
C PRO A 63 6.74 -5.52 11.58
N GLY A 64 6.63 -4.35 12.21
CA GLY A 64 7.02 -3.07 11.62
C GLY A 64 7.07 -1.93 12.65
N PRO A 65 7.56 -0.76 12.24
CA PRO A 65 7.55 0.43 13.07
C PRO A 65 6.13 1.00 13.23
N PHE A 66 5.92 1.75 14.29
CA PHE A 66 4.68 2.48 14.51
C PHE A 66 4.96 3.89 15.07
N PRO A 67 4.08 4.87 14.80
CA PRO A 67 4.20 6.21 15.32
C PRO A 67 3.88 6.27 16.82
N CYS A 68 4.55 7.20 17.52
CA CYS A 68 4.20 7.63 18.86
C CYS A 68 3.61 9.03 18.72
N CYS A 69 2.29 9.11 18.71
CA CYS A 69 1.56 10.34 18.37
C CYS A 69 0.46 10.65 19.40
N GLU A 70 0.65 10.22 20.65
CA GLU A 70 -0.29 10.45 21.72
C GLU A 70 0.26 11.42 22.76
N GLY A 71 -0.63 12.13 23.47
CA GLY A 71 -0.27 13.06 24.54
C GLY A 71 0.71 14.15 24.09
N ASP A 72 1.86 14.26 24.77
CA ASP A 72 2.87 15.27 24.48
C ASP A 72 3.66 15.00 23.19
N ASP A 73 3.65 13.77 22.69
CA ASP A 73 4.34 13.38 21.45
C ASP A 73 3.56 13.80 20.18
N LYS A 74 2.32 14.33 20.29
CA LYS A 74 1.56 14.88 19.15
C LYS A 74 2.33 16.05 18.51
N VAL A 75 2.47 16.00 17.17
CA VAL A 75 3.04 17.12 16.40
C VAL A 75 2.02 18.24 16.29
N CYS A 76 0.83 17.96 15.77
CA CYS A 76 -0.28 18.89 15.67
C CYS A 76 -1.14 18.81 16.94
N LYS A 77 -1.03 19.82 17.81
CA LYS A 77 -1.76 19.88 19.07
C LYS A 77 -3.08 20.63 18.98
N ASP A 78 -3.28 21.38 17.91
CA ASP A 78 -4.46 22.17 17.63
C ASP A 78 -4.62 22.30 16.12
N VAL A 79 -5.57 21.59 15.56
CA VAL A 79 -5.78 21.57 14.11
C VAL A 79 -6.30 22.88 13.56
N ALA A 80 -7.05 23.66 14.34
CA ALA A 80 -7.51 25.00 13.93
C ALA A 80 -6.31 25.93 13.63
N ASN A 81 -5.18 25.69 14.29
CA ASN A 81 -3.93 26.42 14.10
C ASN A 81 -2.80 25.51 13.53
N TRP A 82 -3.14 24.48 12.75
CA TRP A 82 -2.22 23.46 12.28
C TRP A 82 -0.93 24.00 11.62
N ARG A 83 -1.00 25.16 10.98
CA ARG A 83 0.15 25.81 10.33
C ARG A 83 1.27 26.20 11.29
N GLU A 84 0.99 26.32 12.58
CA GLU A 84 2.00 26.58 13.60
C GLU A 84 2.83 25.31 13.89
N TYR A 85 2.21 24.15 13.78
CA TYR A 85 2.75 22.86 14.19
C TYR A 85 3.29 22.05 13.02
N VAL A 86 2.54 21.93 11.94
CA VAL A 86 2.84 21.04 10.82
C VAL A 86 3.71 21.74 9.79
N LYS A 87 4.89 21.16 9.55
CA LYS A 87 5.84 21.61 8.52
C LYS A 87 6.24 20.44 7.65
N ALA A 88 5.93 20.51 6.38
CA ALA A 88 6.29 19.48 5.42
C ALA A 88 7.81 19.42 5.21
N PRO A 89 8.41 18.23 5.17
CA PRO A 89 9.81 18.09 4.79
C PRO A 89 10.04 18.51 3.34
N ASN A 90 11.20 19.13 3.08
CA ASN A 90 11.59 19.53 1.72
C ASN A 90 11.96 18.30 0.88
N LEU A 91 11.32 18.16 -0.28
CA LEU A 91 11.54 17.06 -1.21
C LEU A 91 12.38 17.45 -2.43
N VAL A 92 12.63 18.73 -2.64
CA VAL A 92 13.41 19.19 -3.78
C VAL A 92 14.90 19.01 -3.48
N LEU A 93 15.50 17.97 -4.07
CA LEU A 93 16.89 17.61 -3.88
C LEU A 93 17.74 17.91 -5.12
N PRO A 94 19.04 18.14 -4.94
CA PRO A 94 19.94 18.28 -6.08
C PRO A 94 20.04 16.95 -6.87
N PRO A 95 20.30 16.98 -8.19
CA PRO A 95 20.36 15.78 -9.02
C PRO A 95 21.32 14.70 -8.52
N GLU A 96 22.37 15.09 -7.84
CA GLU A 96 23.39 14.20 -7.29
C GLU A 96 22.83 13.25 -6.23
N ALA A 97 21.78 13.68 -5.50
CA ALA A 97 21.12 12.83 -4.49
C ALA A 97 20.38 11.63 -5.12
N TRP A 98 20.02 11.73 -6.39
CA TRP A 98 19.30 10.68 -7.13
C TRP A 98 20.21 9.66 -7.81
N LYS A 99 21.54 9.88 -7.82
CA LYS A 99 22.49 9.10 -8.62
C LYS A 99 22.36 7.59 -8.34
N ASP A 100 22.36 7.19 -7.09
CA ASP A 100 22.31 5.76 -6.71
C ASP A 100 20.95 5.13 -7.10
N CYS A 101 19.85 5.87 -6.94
CA CYS A 101 18.54 5.42 -7.37
C CYS A 101 18.45 5.27 -8.88
N ILE A 102 18.97 6.23 -9.65
CA ILE A 102 19.02 6.18 -11.13
C ILE A 102 19.87 4.98 -11.58
N GLU A 103 21.02 4.74 -10.94
CA GLU A 103 21.86 3.59 -11.22
C GLU A 103 21.12 2.28 -10.95
N GLN A 104 20.47 2.14 -9.78
CA GLN A 104 19.63 0.98 -9.46
C GLN A 104 18.60 0.73 -10.57
N VAL A 105 17.84 1.75 -10.95
CA VAL A 105 16.77 1.64 -11.95
C VAL A 105 17.30 1.25 -13.31
N SER A 106 18.51 1.68 -13.69
CA SER A 106 19.14 1.33 -14.97
C SER A 106 19.40 -0.17 -15.14
N HIS A 107 19.45 -0.93 -14.04
CA HIS A 107 19.66 -2.38 -14.02
C HIS A 107 18.36 -3.19 -13.99
N ILE A 108 17.20 -2.55 -13.87
CA ILE A 108 15.91 -3.24 -13.84
C ILE A 108 15.44 -3.55 -15.26
N ASP A 109 15.20 -4.82 -15.56
CA ASP A 109 14.57 -5.20 -16.82
C ASP A 109 13.05 -4.91 -16.76
N ARG A 110 12.67 -3.77 -17.34
CA ARG A 110 11.27 -3.31 -17.41
C ARG A 110 10.35 -4.21 -18.25
N LYS A 111 10.88 -5.19 -18.99
CA LYS A 111 10.07 -6.21 -19.67
C LYS A 111 9.61 -7.30 -18.71
N GLU A 112 10.39 -7.54 -17.66
CA GLU A 112 10.09 -8.54 -16.64
C GLU A 112 9.37 -7.95 -15.44
N LYS A 113 9.76 -6.74 -14.99
CA LYS A 113 9.25 -6.15 -13.74
C LYS A 113 8.91 -4.67 -13.88
N PHE A 114 8.06 -4.18 -12.99
CA PHE A 114 7.77 -2.76 -12.87
C PHE A 114 8.79 -2.08 -11.96
N VAL A 115 9.33 -0.97 -12.42
CA VAL A 115 10.00 0.00 -11.54
C VAL A 115 8.93 0.64 -10.69
N THR A 116 8.93 0.35 -9.39
CA THR A 116 7.84 0.72 -8.49
C THR A 116 8.28 1.78 -7.49
N ALA A 117 7.65 2.95 -7.56
CA ALA A 117 7.74 3.96 -6.52
C ALA A 117 6.91 3.52 -5.30
N LYS A 118 7.32 3.94 -4.10
CA LYS A 118 6.59 3.64 -2.87
C LYS A 118 6.29 4.92 -2.09
N VAL A 119 5.09 5.02 -1.57
CA VAL A 119 4.67 6.06 -0.62
C VAL A 119 4.14 5.38 0.64
N PHE A 120 4.76 5.68 1.78
CA PHE A 120 4.38 5.30 3.13
C PHE A 120 4.34 6.58 3.96
N CYS A 121 3.40 6.91 4.57
CA CYS A 121 2.01 6.71 4.75
C CYS A 121 1.21 7.64 3.83
N GLY A 122 -0.02 7.28 3.50
CA GLY A 122 -0.92 8.15 2.76
C GLY A 122 -1.53 9.27 3.62
N ILE A 123 -2.53 9.95 3.07
CA ILE A 123 -3.12 11.15 3.70
C ILE A 123 -3.77 10.82 5.04
N PHE A 124 -4.56 9.74 5.10
CA PHE A 124 -5.30 9.39 6.32
C PHE A 124 -4.35 9.04 7.47
N GLU A 125 -3.36 8.18 7.21
CA GLU A 125 -2.37 7.84 8.22
C GLU A 125 -1.53 9.05 8.64
N LYS A 126 -1.16 9.94 7.70
CA LYS A 126 -0.47 11.19 8.06
C LYS A 126 -1.27 12.04 9.03
N LEU A 127 -2.59 12.17 8.83
CA LEU A 127 -3.43 12.94 9.73
C LEU A 127 -3.33 12.41 11.17
N HIS A 128 -3.57 11.12 11.36
CA HIS A 128 -3.53 10.58 12.72
C HIS A 128 -2.10 10.37 13.27
N TYR A 129 -1.06 10.30 12.42
CA TYR A 129 0.32 10.33 12.87
C TYR A 129 0.73 11.71 13.39
N LEU A 130 0.16 12.76 12.82
CA LEU A 130 0.43 14.15 13.24
C LEU A 130 -0.30 14.52 14.54
N MET A 131 -1.55 14.07 14.73
CA MET A 131 -2.39 14.57 15.83
C MET A 131 -2.94 13.49 16.78
N GLY A 132 -2.65 12.21 16.52
CA GLY A 132 -3.26 11.07 17.23
C GLY A 132 -4.58 10.64 16.59
N MET A 133 -4.93 9.36 16.78
CA MET A 133 -6.11 8.78 16.15
C MET A 133 -7.41 9.44 16.64
N GLU A 134 -7.54 9.65 17.97
CA GLU A 134 -8.74 10.22 18.57
C GLU A 134 -8.99 11.64 18.06
N ASP A 135 -7.98 12.52 18.11
CA ASP A 135 -8.12 13.89 17.63
C ASP A 135 -8.41 13.93 16.13
N ALA A 136 -7.76 13.09 15.32
CA ALA A 136 -8.02 13.02 13.89
C ALA A 136 -9.49 12.68 13.61
N MET A 137 -10.07 11.71 14.34
CA MET A 137 -11.48 11.34 14.17
C MET A 137 -12.43 12.45 14.61
N ILE A 138 -12.15 13.10 15.72
CA ILE A 138 -12.99 14.19 16.27
C ILE A 138 -12.95 15.42 15.34
N ASN A 139 -11.76 15.80 14.86
CA ASN A 139 -11.57 17.00 14.08
C ASN A 139 -12.24 16.98 12.70
N PHE A 140 -12.55 15.83 12.15
CA PHE A 140 -13.41 15.75 10.95
C PHE A 140 -14.80 16.36 11.20
N TYR A 141 -15.28 16.36 12.45
CA TYR A 141 -16.59 16.93 12.84
C TYR A 141 -16.45 18.34 13.44
N ASP A 142 -15.45 18.55 14.29
CA ASP A 142 -15.34 19.77 15.09
C ASP A 142 -14.63 20.90 14.32
N GLU A 143 -13.66 20.56 13.45
CA GLU A 143 -12.83 21.52 12.70
C GLU A 143 -12.73 21.17 11.20
N PRO A 144 -13.87 20.97 10.49
CA PRO A 144 -13.84 20.45 9.12
C PRO A 144 -13.07 21.34 8.13
N GLU A 145 -13.18 22.67 8.27
CA GLU A 145 -12.46 23.60 7.40
C GLU A 145 -10.93 23.47 7.56
N ALA A 146 -10.46 23.37 8.80
CA ALA A 146 -9.03 23.19 9.07
C ALA A 146 -8.53 21.82 8.59
N MET A 147 -9.36 20.77 8.70
CA MET A 147 -9.05 19.45 8.16
C MET A 147 -8.95 19.47 6.64
N HIS A 148 -9.87 20.12 5.92
CA HIS A 148 -9.77 20.31 4.47
C HIS A 148 -8.48 21.03 4.08
N GLU A 149 -8.14 22.13 4.75
CA GLU A 149 -6.91 22.89 4.47
C GLU A 149 -5.63 22.06 4.73
N LEU A 150 -5.62 21.26 5.80
CA LEU A 150 -4.48 20.38 6.10
C LEU A 150 -4.38 19.26 5.07
N ILE A 151 -5.49 18.64 4.68
CA ILE A 151 -5.55 17.60 3.64
C ILE A 151 -5.05 18.15 2.30
N ASP A 152 -5.45 19.36 1.91
CA ASP A 152 -4.97 20.00 0.70
C ASP A 152 -3.44 20.22 0.75
N TYR A 153 -2.93 20.68 1.90
CA TYR A 153 -1.50 20.88 2.11
C TYR A 153 -0.70 19.56 2.01
N LEU A 154 -1.22 18.48 2.61
CA LEU A 154 -0.61 17.16 2.51
C LEU A 154 -0.68 16.60 1.07
N THR A 155 -1.79 16.85 0.37
CA THR A 155 -1.99 16.47 -1.02
C THR A 155 -0.98 17.15 -1.94
N ASP A 156 -0.78 18.46 -1.80
CA ASP A 156 0.20 19.23 -2.60
C ASP A 156 1.64 18.74 -2.33
N TRP A 157 1.91 18.35 -1.09
CA TRP A 157 3.20 17.75 -0.75
C TRP A 157 3.39 16.38 -1.43
N GLU A 158 2.36 15.51 -1.45
CA GLU A 158 2.45 14.22 -2.17
C GLU A 158 2.56 14.40 -3.69
N ILE A 159 1.95 15.42 -4.25
CA ILE A 159 2.16 15.78 -5.66
C ILE A 159 3.62 16.17 -5.90
N THR A 160 4.22 16.97 -5.00
CA THR A 160 5.64 17.32 -5.11
C THR A 160 6.54 16.07 -5.03
N LEU A 161 6.19 15.09 -4.16
CA LEU A 161 6.89 13.80 -4.10
C LEU A 161 6.80 13.06 -5.44
N ALA A 162 5.60 13.03 -6.03
CA ALA A 162 5.39 12.44 -7.35
C ALA A 162 6.22 13.13 -8.42
N GLU A 163 6.21 14.48 -8.46
CA GLU A 163 6.97 15.29 -9.42
C GLU A 163 8.47 14.97 -9.37
N GLU A 164 9.06 15.02 -8.18
CA GLU A 164 10.49 14.78 -8.03
C GLU A 164 10.85 13.30 -8.35
N THR A 165 10.01 12.34 -7.96
CA THR A 165 10.25 10.93 -8.28
C THR A 165 10.15 10.68 -9.80
N ILE A 166 9.10 11.17 -10.45
CA ILE A 166 8.88 11.00 -11.89
C ILE A 166 10.01 11.64 -12.69
N LYS A 167 10.41 12.84 -12.32
CA LYS A 167 11.48 13.60 -12.99
C LYS A 167 12.79 12.82 -13.13
N TYR A 168 13.17 12.03 -12.13
CA TYR A 168 14.44 11.33 -12.12
C TYR A 168 14.35 9.84 -12.47
N VAL A 169 13.21 9.20 -12.20
CA VAL A 169 13.10 7.74 -12.23
C VAL A 169 12.12 7.22 -13.26
N HIS A 170 11.06 7.97 -13.57
CA HIS A 170 9.96 7.52 -14.44
C HIS A 170 9.45 6.13 -14.03
N PRO A 171 8.85 5.95 -12.84
CA PRO A 171 8.37 4.64 -12.39
C PRO A 171 7.21 4.14 -13.24
N ASP A 172 7.10 2.80 -13.37
CA ASP A 172 6.02 2.13 -14.08
C ASP A 172 4.80 1.90 -13.18
N ALA A 173 5.03 1.78 -11.87
CA ALA A 173 3.99 1.52 -10.87
C ALA A 173 4.20 2.36 -9.61
N LEU A 174 3.10 2.59 -8.91
CA LEU A 174 3.07 3.17 -7.57
C LEU A 174 2.54 2.12 -6.58
N PHE A 175 3.26 1.90 -5.49
CA PHE A 175 2.77 1.24 -4.29
C PHE A 175 2.51 2.30 -3.22
N HIS A 176 1.25 2.49 -2.86
CA HIS A 176 0.83 3.53 -1.92
C HIS A 176 0.19 2.88 -0.71
N HIS A 177 0.71 3.17 0.46
CA HIS A 177 0.26 2.60 1.73
C HIS A 177 -0.57 3.61 2.51
N ASP A 178 -1.81 3.24 2.81
CA ASP A 178 -2.69 3.99 3.71
C ASP A 178 -3.82 3.12 4.23
N ASP A 179 -3.88 2.88 5.53
CA ASP A 179 -4.87 2.02 6.17
C ASP A 179 -6.12 2.83 6.54
N TRP A 180 -7.26 2.48 5.94
CA TRP A 180 -8.52 3.21 6.11
C TRP A 180 -9.48 2.56 7.11
N GLY A 181 -9.09 1.44 7.69
CA GLY A 181 -9.94 0.69 8.61
C GLY A 181 -9.17 -0.13 9.62
N SER A 182 -9.92 -0.66 10.54
CA SER A 182 -9.50 -1.74 11.43
C SER A 182 -9.63 -3.10 10.71
N GLN A 183 -9.40 -4.18 11.43
CA GLN A 183 -9.66 -5.53 10.89
C GLN A 183 -11.17 -5.83 10.65
N ARG A 184 -12.08 -4.96 11.03
CA ARG A 184 -13.53 -5.23 11.01
C ARG A 184 -14.39 -4.14 10.40
N SER A 185 -13.93 -2.91 10.37
CA SER A 185 -14.70 -1.74 9.93
C SER A 185 -13.79 -0.62 9.48
N LEU A 186 -14.31 0.26 8.66
CA LEU A 186 -13.69 1.56 8.39
C LEU A 186 -13.49 2.36 9.67
N PHE A 187 -12.49 3.24 9.69
CA PHE A 187 -12.28 4.20 10.78
C PHE A 187 -13.22 5.41 10.67
N ILE A 188 -13.57 5.82 9.47
CA ILE A 188 -14.52 6.91 9.19
C ILE A 188 -15.65 6.40 8.31
N SER A 189 -16.79 7.09 8.28
CA SER A 189 -17.88 6.71 7.39
C SER A 189 -17.50 6.90 5.93
N ARG A 190 -18.21 6.24 5.03
CA ARG A 190 -18.01 6.40 3.60
C ARG A 190 -18.27 7.84 3.15
N GLU A 191 -19.34 8.47 3.68
CA GLU A 191 -19.67 9.86 3.38
C GLU A 191 -18.53 10.80 3.77
N MET A 192 -17.90 10.56 4.92
CA MET A 192 -16.74 11.34 5.37
C MET A 192 -15.51 11.08 4.49
N PHE A 193 -15.29 9.82 4.08
CA PHE A 193 -14.23 9.49 3.13
C PHE A 193 -14.44 10.22 1.80
N ASP A 194 -15.66 10.22 1.28
CA ASP A 194 -16.03 10.87 0.01
C ASP A 194 -15.84 12.40 0.08
N GLU A 195 -16.13 13.01 1.22
CA GLU A 195 -15.98 14.45 1.41
C GLU A 195 -14.51 14.86 1.54
N PHE A 196 -13.74 14.19 2.41
CA PHE A 196 -12.41 14.65 2.81
C PHE A 196 -11.27 14.00 2.03
N LEU A 197 -11.33 12.70 1.77
CA LEU A 197 -10.19 11.94 1.29
C LEU A 197 -10.26 11.60 -0.20
N LEU A 198 -11.43 11.24 -0.71
CA LEU A 198 -11.60 10.87 -2.12
C LEU A 198 -11.08 11.94 -3.10
N PRO A 199 -11.34 13.24 -2.92
CA PRO A 199 -10.80 14.27 -3.81
C PRO A 199 -9.28 14.34 -3.81
N ALA A 200 -8.66 14.19 -2.63
CA ALA A 200 -7.22 14.19 -2.45
C ALA A 200 -6.56 13.01 -3.21
N TYR A 201 -7.06 11.79 -3.00
CA TYR A 201 -6.51 10.61 -3.69
C TYR A 201 -6.75 10.64 -5.20
N LYS A 202 -7.89 11.14 -5.66
CA LYS A 202 -8.14 11.34 -7.11
C LYS A 202 -7.09 12.28 -7.72
N LYS A 203 -6.71 13.34 -7.01
CA LYS A 203 -5.68 14.27 -7.44
C LYS A 203 -4.31 13.60 -7.46
N ILE A 204 -3.94 12.88 -6.41
CA ILE A 204 -2.64 12.19 -6.27
C ILE A 204 -2.49 11.09 -7.33
N TYR A 205 -3.41 10.13 -7.38
CA TYR A 205 -3.31 9.00 -8.32
C TYR A 205 -3.51 9.45 -9.76
N GLY A 206 -4.40 10.43 -9.99
CA GLY A 206 -4.55 11.07 -11.30
C GLY A 206 -3.25 11.71 -11.78
N TYR A 207 -2.49 12.35 -10.90
CA TYR A 207 -1.19 12.93 -11.23
C TYR A 207 -0.19 11.84 -11.66
N TRP A 208 -0.02 10.78 -10.87
CA TRP A 208 0.86 9.66 -11.21
C TRP A 208 0.50 9.03 -12.55
N LYS A 209 -0.79 8.72 -12.77
CA LYS A 209 -1.29 8.16 -14.04
C LYS A 209 -1.04 9.09 -15.24
N ALA A 210 -1.30 10.38 -15.09
CA ALA A 210 -1.09 11.37 -16.15
C ALA A 210 0.38 11.52 -16.57
N HIS A 211 1.32 11.13 -15.69
CA HIS A 211 2.75 11.22 -15.92
C HIS A 211 3.43 9.86 -16.15
N GLY A 212 2.67 8.85 -16.56
CA GLY A 212 3.22 7.62 -17.13
C GLY A 212 3.22 6.40 -16.21
N VAL A 213 2.72 6.52 -14.97
CA VAL A 213 2.52 5.34 -14.10
C VAL A 213 1.36 4.50 -14.63
N GLU A 214 1.64 3.25 -14.99
CA GLU A 214 0.66 2.33 -15.58
C GLU A 214 -0.24 1.69 -14.53
N VAL A 215 0.29 1.43 -13.32
CA VAL A 215 -0.38 0.63 -12.28
C VAL A 215 -0.31 1.35 -10.92
N ILE A 216 -1.48 1.53 -10.31
CA ILE A 216 -1.60 1.97 -8.92
C ILE A 216 -1.96 0.76 -8.05
N ILE A 217 -1.09 0.44 -7.10
CA ILE A 217 -1.29 -0.59 -6.09
C ILE A 217 -1.50 0.14 -4.76
N HIS A 218 -2.71 0.05 -4.23
CA HIS A 218 -3.02 0.64 -2.93
C HIS A 218 -2.98 -0.46 -1.86
N HIS A 219 -2.14 -0.26 -0.87
CA HIS A 219 -2.07 -1.13 0.30
C HIS A 219 -2.98 -0.62 1.40
N SER A 220 -3.84 -1.53 1.87
CA SER A 220 -4.54 -1.40 3.14
C SER A 220 -4.77 -2.80 3.71
N ASP A 221 -4.08 -3.15 4.79
CA ASP A 221 -4.26 -4.46 5.44
C ASP A 221 -5.41 -4.43 6.47
N SER A 222 -6.47 -3.78 6.09
CA SER A 222 -7.65 -3.50 6.89
C SER A 222 -8.95 -3.89 6.18
N TYR A 223 -10.08 -3.74 6.88
CA TYR A 223 -11.38 -3.76 6.25
C TYR A 223 -11.59 -2.47 5.45
N ALA A 224 -11.67 -2.60 4.14
CA ALA A 224 -11.92 -1.50 3.21
C ALA A 224 -12.90 -1.89 2.07
N ALA A 225 -13.64 -2.99 2.24
CA ALA A 225 -14.57 -3.51 1.23
C ALA A 225 -15.61 -2.47 0.78
N ASP A 226 -16.09 -1.63 1.72
CA ASP A 226 -17.09 -0.62 1.44
C ASP A 226 -16.55 0.54 0.60
N LEU A 227 -15.22 0.71 0.53
CA LEU A 227 -14.53 1.75 -0.26
C LEU A 227 -14.03 1.24 -1.62
N VAL A 228 -14.33 0.00 -2.02
CA VAL A 228 -13.90 -0.51 -3.33
C VAL A 228 -14.48 0.31 -4.50
N PRO A 229 -15.72 0.82 -4.47
CA PRO A 229 -16.20 1.75 -5.50
C PRO A 229 -15.34 3.01 -5.62
N GLU A 230 -14.94 3.61 -4.49
CA GLU A 230 -14.08 4.79 -4.42
C GLU A 230 -12.66 4.47 -4.90
N MET A 231 -12.13 3.28 -4.54
CA MET A 231 -10.84 2.80 -5.06
C MET A 231 -10.84 2.76 -6.60
N ILE A 232 -11.91 2.25 -7.20
CA ILE A 232 -12.08 2.23 -8.66
C ILE A 232 -12.17 3.66 -9.22
N GLU A 233 -12.92 4.54 -8.58
CA GLU A 233 -13.06 5.95 -8.99
C GLU A 233 -11.73 6.71 -8.90
N MET A 234 -10.89 6.39 -7.92
CA MET A 234 -9.53 6.95 -7.77
C MET A 234 -8.54 6.41 -8.82
N GLY A 235 -8.89 5.33 -9.52
CA GLY A 235 -8.04 4.69 -10.51
C GLY A 235 -7.02 3.70 -9.93
N ILE A 236 -7.33 3.10 -8.78
CA ILE A 236 -6.54 2.00 -8.20
C ILE A 236 -6.76 0.74 -9.03
N ASP A 237 -5.67 0.12 -9.47
CA ASP A 237 -5.70 -1.13 -10.25
C ASP A 237 -5.68 -2.38 -9.35
N VAL A 238 -5.00 -2.27 -8.20
CA VAL A 238 -4.86 -3.40 -7.25
C VAL A 238 -5.11 -2.92 -5.83
N PHE A 239 -6.10 -3.50 -5.17
CA PHE A 239 -6.28 -3.41 -3.72
C PHE A 239 -5.43 -4.50 -3.07
N GLN A 240 -4.29 -4.13 -2.50
CA GLN A 240 -3.33 -5.01 -1.85
C GLN A 240 -3.51 -4.97 -0.34
N GLY A 241 -3.33 -6.11 0.31
CA GLY A 241 -3.49 -6.25 1.75
C GLY A 241 -4.87 -6.73 2.19
N ALA A 242 -5.75 -7.08 1.24
CA ALA A 242 -7.13 -7.44 1.54
C ALA A 242 -7.22 -8.59 2.54
N VAL A 243 -7.64 -8.27 3.78
CA VAL A 243 -7.90 -9.24 4.85
C VAL A 243 -9.19 -10.01 4.61
N GLY A 244 -9.34 -11.19 5.24
CA GLY A 244 -10.48 -12.08 5.03
C GLY A 244 -11.85 -11.45 5.31
N THR A 245 -11.92 -10.48 6.21
CA THR A 245 -13.16 -9.75 6.54
C THR A 245 -13.71 -8.92 5.37
N ASN A 246 -12.91 -8.64 4.35
CA ASN A 246 -13.34 -7.96 3.12
C ASN A 246 -14.21 -8.84 2.21
N ASN A 247 -14.37 -10.13 2.49
CA ASN A 247 -15.11 -11.06 1.64
C ASN A 247 -14.63 -11.03 0.18
N ILE A 248 -13.36 -11.38 -0.02
CA ILE A 248 -12.67 -11.30 -1.32
C ILE A 248 -13.47 -11.94 -2.48
N PRO A 249 -14.06 -13.14 -2.33
CA PRO A 249 -14.86 -13.72 -3.41
C PRO A 249 -16.04 -12.83 -3.85
N GLU A 250 -16.69 -12.16 -2.91
CA GLU A 250 -17.78 -11.22 -3.20
C GLU A 250 -17.28 -9.97 -3.94
N LEU A 251 -16.14 -9.43 -3.50
CA LEU A 251 -15.51 -8.27 -4.17
C LEU A 251 -15.15 -8.61 -5.62
N ILE A 252 -14.55 -9.77 -5.85
CA ILE A 252 -14.19 -10.23 -7.21
C ILE A 252 -15.44 -10.42 -8.07
N ARG A 253 -16.50 -11.04 -7.52
CA ARG A 253 -17.75 -11.24 -8.23
C ARG A 253 -18.40 -9.91 -8.64
N LYS A 254 -18.30 -8.89 -7.80
CA LYS A 254 -18.95 -7.58 -7.99
C LYS A 254 -18.13 -6.62 -8.83
N TYR A 255 -16.81 -6.61 -8.63
CA TYR A 255 -15.92 -5.59 -9.16
C TYR A 255 -14.78 -6.12 -10.04
N GLY A 256 -14.69 -7.44 -10.23
CA GLY A 256 -13.69 -8.06 -11.10
C GLY A 256 -13.69 -7.44 -12.50
N GLY A 257 -12.50 -7.10 -13.01
CA GLY A 257 -12.32 -6.36 -14.26
C GLY A 257 -12.22 -4.84 -14.10
N GLN A 258 -12.59 -4.30 -12.93
CA GLN A 258 -12.40 -2.89 -12.59
C GLN A 258 -11.28 -2.70 -11.58
N ILE A 259 -11.09 -3.67 -10.70
CA ILE A 259 -10.01 -3.72 -9.72
C ILE A 259 -9.62 -5.18 -9.47
N THR A 260 -8.36 -5.42 -9.12
CA THR A 260 -7.85 -6.73 -8.71
C THR A 260 -7.59 -6.75 -7.21
N ILE A 261 -7.92 -7.85 -6.56
CA ILE A 261 -7.73 -8.01 -5.12
C ILE A 261 -6.47 -8.84 -4.86
N MET A 262 -5.59 -8.34 -3.99
CA MET A 262 -4.36 -9.03 -3.59
C MET A 262 -4.32 -9.26 -2.09
N GLY A 263 -4.11 -10.52 -1.69
CA GLY A 263 -4.07 -10.92 -0.29
C GLY A 263 -4.83 -12.21 -0.01
N GLY A 264 -5.61 -12.23 1.07
CA GLY A 264 -6.53 -13.31 1.44
C GLY A 264 -5.99 -14.28 2.48
N LEU A 265 -4.67 -14.42 2.66
CA LEU A 265 -4.08 -15.11 3.80
C LEU A 265 -3.74 -14.09 4.89
N ASP A 266 -4.64 -13.91 5.82
CA ASP A 266 -4.51 -12.97 6.93
C ASP A 266 -3.27 -13.30 7.79
N ASN A 267 -2.33 -12.36 7.93
CA ASN A 267 -1.13 -12.54 8.73
C ASN A 267 -1.45 -12.88 10.19
N GLY A 268 -2.51 -12.31 10.76
CA GLY A 268 -2.95 -12.66 12.11
C GLY A 268 -3.28 -14.14 12.32
N ILE A 269 -3.58 -14.87 11.22
CA ILE A 269 -3.92 -16.29 11.21
C ILE A 269 -2.73 -17.15 10.76
N TYR A 270 -2.02 -16.72 9.73
CA TYR A 270 -1.00 -17.55 9.05
C TYR A 270 0.43 -17.21 9.48
N ASP A 271 0.74 -15.95 9.76
CA ASP A 271 2.08 -15.49 10.13
C ASP A 271 2.34 -15.65 11.63
N ARG A 272 2.47 -16.91 12.04
CA ARG A 272 2.61 -17.31 13.44
C ARG A 272 3.68 -18.39 13.59
N ALA A 273 4.19 -18.55 14.81
CA ALA A 273 5.22 -19.55 15.11
C ALA A 273 4.79 -21.00 14.80
N ASP A 274 3.49 -21.28 14.80
CA ASP A 274 2.89 -22.59 14.55
C ASP A 274 2.37 -22.76 13.12
N TRP A 275 2.78 -21.90 12.18
CA TRP A 275 2.42 -22.06 10.78
C TRP A 275 2.89 -23.38 10.19
N THR A 276 2.12 -23.93 9.26
CA THR A 276 2.51 -25.13 8.51
C THR A 276 2.14 -24.98 7.04
N ARG A 277 2.91 -25.63 6.16
CA ARG A 277 2.63 -25.66 4.71
C ARG A 277 1.21 -26.16 4.41
N GLU A 278 0.72 -27.16 5.17
CA GLU A 278 -0.61 -27.72 5.02
C GLU A 278 -1.71 -26.70 5.37
N LYS A 279 -1.51 -25.91 6.42
CA LYS A 279 -2.43 -24.83 6.79
C LYS A 279 -2.49 -23.76 5.69
N VAL A 280 -1.33 -23.35 5.16
CA VAL A 280 -1.23 -22.42 4.02
C VAL A 280 -1.94 -22.99 2.79
N ARG A 281 -1.69 -24.25 2.45
CA ARG A 281 -2.31 -24.93 1.30
C ARG A 281 -3.84 -25.00 1.42
N THR A 282 -4.33 -25.33 2.59
CA THR A 282 -5.77 -25.38 2.86
C THR A 282 -6.41 -24.00 2.67
N GLY A 283 -5.83 -22.95 3.27
CA GLY A 283 -6.36 -21.59 3.13
C GLY A 283 -6.33 -21.08 1.70
N LEU A 284 -5.24 -21.31 0.97
CA LEU A 284 -5.16 -20.96 -0.45
C LEU A 284 -6.18 -21.72 -1.30
N LYS A 285 -6.35 -23.02 -1.04
CA LYS A 285 -7.35 -23.82 -1.74
C LYS A 285 -8.76 -23.26 -1.56
N GLU A 286 -9.16 -22.99 -0.30
CA GLU A 286 -10.46 -22.43 0.02
C GLU A 286 -10.68 -21.06 -0.66
N LEU A 287 -9.66 -20.19 -0.59
CA LEU A 287 -9.69 -18.89 -1.24
C LEU A 287 -9.89 -19.01 -2.76
N LEU A 288 -9.10 -19.85 -3.43
CA LEU A 288 -9.11 -19.99 -4.89
C LEU A 288 -10.36 -20.72 -5.39
N GLU A 289 -10.88 -21.70 -4.65
CA GLU A 289 -12.16 -22.37 -4.97
C GLU A 289 -13.34 -21.39 -4.91
N ALA A 290 -13.30 -20.44 -3.97
CA ALA A 290 -14.36 -19.42 -3.82
C ALA A 290 -14.22 -18.24 -4.80
N SER A 291 -12.98 -17.83 -5.12
CA SER A 291 -12.68 -16.63 -5.91
C SER A 291 -12.49 -16.90 -7.41
N GLY A 292 -12.05 -18.11 -7.76
CA GLY A 292 -11.57 -18.41 -9.11
C GLY A 292 -10.19 -17.82 -9.40
N PRO A 293 -9.67 -17.97 -10.64
CA PRO A 293 -8.29 -17.59 -10.98
C PRO A 293 -8.13 -16.15 -11.52
N ARG A 294 -9.19 -15.36 -11.62
CA ARG A 294 -9.16 -14.04 -12.24
C ARG A 294 -9.34 -12.93 -11.22
N TYR A 295 -8.65 -11.82 -11.43
CA TYR A 295 -8.75 -10.62 -10.60
C TYR A 295 -8.33 -10.85 -9.14
N ILE A 296 -7.47 -11.85 -8.92
CA ILE A 296 -6.91 -12.19 -7.64
C ILE A 296 -5.40 -12.41 -7.76
N ILE A 297 -4.66 -11.89 -6.80
CA ILE A 297 -3.25 -12.19 -6.54
C ILE A 297 -3.22 -12.80 -5.13
N PRO A 298 -3.23 -14.15 -5.01
CA PRO A 298 -3.35 -14.80 -3.73
C PRO A 298 -2.03 -14.73 -2.96
N GLY A 299 -2.09 -14.40 -1.67
CA GLY A 299 -0.90 -14.29 -0.83
C GLY A 299 -1.23 -13.81 0.58
N LEU A 300 -0.18 -13.50 1.33
CA LEU A 300 -0.31 -12.84 2.62
C LEU A 300 -0.85 -11.42 2.45
N THR A 301 -1.43 -10.87 3.51
CA THR A 301 -1.95 -9.48 3.46
C THR A 301 -0.84 -8.46 3.56
N MET A 302 0.28 -8.77 4.22
CA MET A 302 1.44 -7.90 4.36
C MET A 302 2.74 -8.71 4.50
N GLY A 303 3.87 -8.00 4.52
CA GLY A 303 5.19 -8.55 4.81
C GLY A 303 5.85 -9.24 3.63
N GLY A 304 7.12 -9.57 3.83
CA GLY A 304 8.01 -10.23 2.89
C GLY A 304 8.93 -11.24 3.59
N PRO A 305 9.96 -11.75 2.92
CA PRO A 305 10.82 -12.80 3.48
C PRO A 305 11.44 -12.47 4.84
N GLU A 306 11.79 -11.20 5.06
CA GLU A 306 12.49 -10.76 6.28
C GLU A 306 11.54 -10.30 7.41
N THR A 307 10.25 -10.13 7.12
CA THR A 307 9.26 -9.56 8.06
C THR A 307 8.16 -10.55 8.45
N THR A 308 8.18 -11.76 7.90
CA THR A 308 7.27 -12.87 8.25
C THR A 308 8.03 -13.97 9.00
N TYR A 309 7.31 -14.89 9.61
CA TYR A 309 7.95 -16.07 10.21
C TYR A 309 8.81 -16.81 9.19
N PRO A 310 10.02 -17.27 9.58
CA PRO A 310 10.99 -17.88 8.66
C PRO A 310 10.37 -18.98 7.79
N GLY A 311 10.52 -18.85 6.47
CA GLY A 311 10.05 -19.80 5.46
C GLY A 311 8.58 -19.72 5.10
N LEU A 312 7.79 -18.87 5.78
CA LEU A 312 6.36 -18.74 5.47
C LEU A 312 6.14 -18.09 4.10
N TYR A 313 6.83 -16.98 3.83
CA TYR A 313 6.68 -16.25 2.56
C TYR A 313 7.00 -17.13 1.36
N GLU A 314 8.11 -17.86 1.42
CA GLU A 314 8.53 -18.81 0.39
C GLU A 314 7.52 -19.95 0.24
N ALA A 315 7.04 -20.50 1.35
CA ALA A 315 6.03 -21.56 1.35
C ALA A 315 4.72 -21.10 0.70
N VAL A 316 4.26 -19.87 0.96
CA VAL A 316 3.07 -19.29 0.31
C VAL A 316 3.30 -19.20 -1.20
N SER A 317 4.44 -18.63 -1.63
CA SER A 317 4.77 -18.49 -3.06
C SER A 317 4.86 -19.84 -3.79
N GLU A 318 5.42 -20.85 -3.14
CA GLU A 318 5.51 -22.22 -3.70
C GLU A 318 4.12 -22.86 -3.80
N VAL A 319 3.32 -22.78 -2.73
CA VAL A 319 1.98 -23.38 -2.70
C VAL A 319 1.05 -22.71 -3.72
N VAL A 320 1.15 -21.39 -3.92
CA VAL A 320 0.44 -20.70 -5.01
C VAL A 320 0.75 -21.34 -6.36
N GLY A 321 2.04 -21.60 -6.65
CA GLY A 321 2.47 -22.27 -7.90
C GLY A 321 1.97 -23.72 -8.04
N GLU A 322 1.66 -24.43 -6.96
CA GLU A 322 1.09 -25.78 -7.04
C GLU A 322 -0.32 -25.78 -7.67
N PHE A 323 -1.04 -24.68 -7.59
CA PHE A 323 -2.37 -24.53 -8.18
C PHE A 323 -2.36 -24.15 -9.65
N ASP A 324 -1.22 -23.72 -10.22
CA ASP A 324 -1.12 -23.27 -11.62
C ASP A 324 -1.64 -24.30 -12.60
N SER A 325 -1.20 -25.56 -12.48
CA SER A 325 -1.60 -26.63 -13.39
C SER A 325 -3.09 -26.96 -13.34
N PHE A 326 -3.75 -26.64 -12.23
CA PHE A 326 -5.17 -26.86 -12.05
C PHE A 326 -6.01 -25.76 -12.71
N TYR A 327 -5.58 -24.51 -12.55
CA TYR A 327 -6.33 -23.34 -13.04
C TYR A 327 -5.90 -22.85 -14.42
N PHE A 328 -4.66 -23.14 -14.83
CA PHE A 328 -4.06 -22.72 -16.11
C PHE A 328 -3.48 -23.94 -16.85
N PRO A 329 -4.32 -24.92 -17.24
CA PRO A 329 -3.83 -26.10 -17.96
C PRO A 329 -3.17 -25.69 -19.27
N LEU A 330 -1.98 -26.25 -19.55
CA LEU A 330 -1.32 -26.08 -20.83
C LEU A 330 -2.26 -26.51 -21.95
N LYS A 331 -2.49 -25.63 -22.91
CA LYS A 331 -3.30 -25.92 -24.11
C LYS A 331 -2.52 -26.80 -25.08
#